data_c991a74be75d3d8847074e26f0dac8c6
#
_entry.id   c991a74be75d3d8847074e26f0dac8c6
#
_cell.length_a   1.000
_cell.length_b   1.000
_cell.length_c   1.000
_cell.angle_alpha   90.00
_cell.angle_beta   90.00
_cell.angle_gamma   90.00
#
_symmetry.space_group_name_H-M   'P 1'
#
loop_
_entity.id
_entity.type
_entity.pdbx_description
1 polymer ?
#
loop_
_entity_poly.entity_id
_entity_poly.type
_entity_poly.pdbx_seq_one_letter_code
_entity_poly.pdbx_strand_id
1 'polypeptide(L)'
;MRFILKSIRRLIEAALIAAAVALGGILATHFWMRLKFHALLQGGAPQSPANVEDRDMTSLVERLRQVPFKGKSANIPGMAKGAIMNSFLLALNAARATSGVMYPYPEEFEHVVIESFDGTPLAAAVGIHKDGIPRPAIVISHGFMGSKNDHYIIDTALTAYAEWGFNVLGIDLRNFGRSQSLAHGPTTAGWRESEDLLAAAKYMSERPEVTSVGITGFSMGAGSTMLAAAKAGEFPYLTGGAIAWNGYADAGRMISHISTRPPLTDPFFPVYLGFRLMHKIRREDMKGYIDDPELRPYLDAGFGTSDFTTYVEKISAPHYGVSTEEFYRNASPANFMADVEVPLLVVHAEDDPICPASEMDFVIEAAADNPNVHVMMMPAGNHCMFRYLDKGWYDTVMRDFFTYWATW
;
A
#
# COMPACT_ATOMS: atom_id res chain seq x y z
N MET A 1 -6.16 46.10 -20.25
CA MET A 1 -6.48 44.97 -21.11
C MET A 1 -5.24 44.29 -21.69
N ARG A 2 -4.33 44.96 -22.42
CA ARG A 2 -3.10 44.33 -22.99
C ARG A 2 -2.15 43.72 -21.95
N PHE A 3 -2.01 44.31 -20.75
CA PHE A 3 -1.15 43.77 -19.67
C PHE A 3 -1.72 42.46 -19.09
N ILE A 4 -3.02 42.42 -18.86
CA ILE A 4 -3.72 41.24 -18.36
C ILE A 4 -3.61 40.06 -19.35
N LEU A 5 -3.83 40.31 -20.62
CA LEU A 5 -3.69 39.31 -21.68
C LEU A 5 -2.26 38.76 -21.80
N LYS A 6 -1.26 39.63 -21.62
CA LYS A 6 0.15 39.23 -21.63
C LYS A 6 0.52 38.35 -20.40
N SER A 7 -0.06 38.66 -19.24
CA SER A 7 0.12 37.85 -18.03
C SER A 7 -0.59 36.48 -18.11
N ILE A 8 -1.81 36.44 -18.63
CA ILE A 8 -2.55 35.20 -18.88
C ILE A 8 -1.80 34.32 -19.89
N ARG A 9 -1.31 34.89 -20.99
CA ARG A 9 -0.50 34.14 -21.96
C ARG A 9 0.75 33.52 -21.32
N ARG A 10 1.51 34.26 -20.48
CA ARG A 10 2.70 33.77 -19.78
C ARG A 10 2.35 32.63 -18.80
N LEU A 11 1.21 32.73 -18.10
CA LEU A 11 0.73 31.68 -17.23
C LEU A 11 0.38 30.40 -18.02
N ILE A 12 -0.26 30.53 -19.15
CA ILE A 12 -0.57 29.41 -20.05
C ILE A 12 0.71 28.78 -20.59
N GLU A 13 1.66 29.58 -21.05
CA GLU A 13 2.96 29.11 -21.55
C GLU A 13 3.74 28.35 -20.42
N ALA A 14 3.77 28.92 -19.22
CA ALA A 14 4.41 28.25 -18.06
C ALA A 14 3.72 26.93 -17.70
N ALA A 15 2.38 26.89 -17.72
CA ALA A 15 1.61 25.67 -17.45
C ALA A 15 1.86 24.59 -18.53
N LEU A 16 1.92 24.97 -19.80
CA LEU A 16 2.23 24.06 -20.90
C LEU A 16 3.66 23.51 -20.82
N ILE A 17 4.64 24.36 -20.46
CA ILE A 17 6.03 23.92 -20.24
C ILE A 17 6.09 22.94 -19.05
N ALA A 18 5.44 23.26 -17.95
CA ALA A 18 5.38 22.38 -16.79
C ALA A 18 4.72 21.02 -17.12
N ALA A 19 3.64 21.03 -17.90
CA ALA A 19 2.99 19.81 -18.37
C ALA A 19 3.89 19.00 -19.31
N ALA A 20 4.61 19.64 -20.22
CA ALA A 20 5.54 18.97 -21.13
C ALA A 20 6.74 18.37 -20.39
N VAL A 21 7.29 19.06 -19.39
CA VAL A 21 8.36 18.55 -18.53
C VAL A 21 7.88 17.36 -17.69
N ALA A 22 6.67 17.44 -17.12
CA ALA A 22 6.08 16.33 -16.38
C ALA A 22 5.85 15.10 -17.27
N LEU A 23 5.29 15.29 -18.48
CA LEU A 23 5.10 14.21 -19.45
C LEU A 23 6.43 13.60 -19.90
N GLY A 24 7.42 14.43 -20.19
CA GLY A 24 8.78 13.98 -20.55
C GLY A 24 9.43 13.17 -19.43
N GLY A 25 9.27 13.61 -18.18
CA GLY A 25 9.73 12.87 -16.99
C GLY A 25 9.04 11.51 -16.84
N ILE A 26 7.72 11.46 -17.03
CA ILE A 26 6.93 10.21 -16.98
C ILE A 26 7.40 9.24 -18.07
N LEU A 27 7.55 9.70 -19.31
CA LEU A 27 8.00 8.86 -20.42
C LEU A 27 9.44 8.35 -20.23
N ALA A 28 10.34 9.22 -19.76
CA ALA A 28 11.72 8.84 -19.47
C ALA A 28 11.80 7.79 -18.34
N THR A 29 11.03 7.98 -17.28
CA THR A 29 10.95 7.01 -16.19
C THR A 29 10.36 5.68 -16.65
N HIS A 30 9.31 5.72 -17.48
CA HIS A 30 8.71 4.53 -18.07
C HIS A 30 9.72 3.75 -18.93
N PHE A 31 10.44 4.45 -19.82
CA PHE A 31 11.46 3.85 -20.67
C PHE A 31 12.62 3.26 -19.85
N TRP A 32 13.11 4.01 -18.86
CA TRP A 32 14.17 3.55 -17.96
C TRP A 32 13.75 2.31 -17.16
N MET A 33 12.53 2.28 -16.65
CA MET A 33 11.99 1.11 -15.93
C MET A 33 11.92 -0.11 -16.85
N ARG A 34 11.45 0.03 -18.10
CA ARG A 34 11.46 -1.08 -19.08
C ARG A 34 12.86 -1.65 -19.33
N LEU A 35 13.85 -0.78 -19.51
CA LEU A 35 15.24 -1.21 -19.71
C LEU A 35 15.79 -1.92 -18.47
N LYS A 36 15.53 -1.40 -17.29
CA LYS A 36 15.93 -2.01 -16.02
C LYS A 36 15.32 -3.41 -15.86
N PHE A 37 14.03 -3.54 -16.13
CA PHE A 37 13.32 -4.82 -16.00
C PHE A 37 13.79 -5.85 -17.01
N HIS A 38 13.98 -5.45 -18.25
CA HIS A 38 14.53 -6.34 -19.26
C HIS A 38 15.92 -6.86 -18.83
N ALA A 39 16.77 -6.02 -18.28
CA ALA A 39 18.08 -6.42 -17.77
C ALA A 39 17.98 -7.38 -16.56
N LEU A 40 17.05 -7.15 -15.64
CA LEU A 40 16.82 -8.02 -14.48
C LEU A 40 16.34 -9.43 -14.92
N LEU A 41 15.38 -9.49 -15.85
CA LEU A 41 14.81 -10.75 -16.32
C LEU A 41 15.80 -11.60 -17.15
N GLN A 42 16.80 -10.97 -17.75
CA GLN A 42 17.88 -11.71 -18.47
C GLN A 42 18.81 -12.48 -17.53
N GLY A 43 18.83 -12.19 -16.22
CA GLY A 43 19.67 -12.86 -15.23
C GLY A 43 19.28 -14.33 -14.95
N GLY A 44 18.12 -14.76 -15.40
CA GLY A 44 17.53 -16.05 -15.05
C GLY A 44 16.98 -16.11 -13.63
N ALA A 45 16.21 -17.14 -13.32
CA ALA A 45 15.69 -17.34 -11.97
C ALA A 45 16.81 -17.75 -11.00
N PRO A 46 16.92 -17.11 -9.82
CA PRO A 46 17.92 -17.52 -8.84
C PRO A 46 17.63 -18.92 -8.31
N GLN A 47 18.69 -19.58 -7.81
CA GLN A 47 18.54 -20.89 -7.16
C GLN A 47 17.73 -20.74 -5.87
N SER A 48 16.86 -21.71 -5.62
CA SER A 48 16.09 -21.77 -4.37
C SER A 48 17.04 -21.97 -3.17
N PRO A 49 16.93 -21.16 -2.11
CA PRO A 49 17.67 -21.41 -0.89
C PRO A 49 17.16 -22.69 -0.18
N ALA A 50 17.95 -23.22 0.73
CA ALA A 50 17.51 -24.34 1.56
C ALA A 50 16.41 -23.88 2.53
N ASN A 51 15.46 -24.80 2.82
CA ASN A 51 14.47 -24.56 3.86
C ASN A 51 15.13 -24.39 5.23
N VAL A 52 14.60 -23.47 6.03
CA VAL A 52 15.03 -23.26 7.41
C VAL A 52 14.28 -24.24 8.32
N GLU A 53 15.03 -25.01 9.10
CA GLU A 53 14.51 -25.81 10.20
C GLU A 53 14.44 -24.94 11.47
N ASP A 54 13.61 -25.28 12.44
CA ASP A 54 13.47 -24.59 13.74
C ASP A 54 13.29 -23.06 13.61
N ARG A 55 12.21 -22.67 12.95
CA ARG A 55 11.86 -21.26 12.70
C ARG A 55 11.42 -20.56 13.97
N ASP A 56 12.07 -19.43 14.30
CA ASP A 56 11.73 -18.56 15.43
C ASP A 56 11.69 -17.09 15.01
N MET A 57 10.55 -16.45 15.28
CA MET A 57 10.32 -15.07 14.89
C MET A 57 11.24 -14.09 15.63
N THR A 58 11.49 -14.31 16.91
CA THR A 58 12.35 -13.45 17.74
C THR A 58 13.78 -13.43 17.19
N SER A 59 14.36 -14.60 16.96
CA SER A 59 15.70 -14.74 16.39
C SER A 59 15.83 -14.12 15.00
N LEU A 60 14.79 -14.27 14.18
CA LEU A 60 14.76 -13.61 12.85
C LEU A 60 14.79 -12.10 12.99
N VAL A 61 13.89 -11.53 13.81
CA VAL A 61 13.78 -10.07 13.97
C VAL A 61 15.05 -9.47 14.57
N GLU A 62 15.70 -10.16 15.52
CA GLU A 62 17.00 -9.75 16.04
C GLU A 62 18.06 -9.66 14.94
N ARG A 63 18.13 -10.64 14.04
CA ARG A 63 19.04 -10.59 12.88
C ARG A 63 18.69 -9.45 11.93
N LEU A 64 17.40 -9.24 11.64
CA LEU A 64 16.96 -8.14 10.76
C LEU A 64 17.28 -6.76 11.34
N ARG A 65 17.19 -6.57 12.67
CA ARG A 65 17.61 -5.33 13.36
C ARG A 65 19.10 -5.06 13.24
N GLN A 66 19.92 -6.09 13.03
CA GLN A 66 21.38 -5.91 12.84
C GLN A 66 21.74 -5.49 11.41
N VAL A 67 20.84 -5.56 10.45
CA VAL A 67 21.08 -5.08 9.08
C VAL A 67 21.26 -3.56 9.12
N PRO A 68 22.43 -3.04 8.68
CA PRO A 68 22.73 -1.62 8.78
C PRO A 68 21.77 -0.79 7.91
N PHE A 69 20.99 0.09 8.53
CA PHE A 69 20.14 1.05 7.85
C PHE A 69 20.90 2.37 7.64
N LYS A 70 21.05 2.79 6.40
CA LYS A 70 21.76 4.01 6.01
C LYS A 70 20.83 5.18 5.69
N GLY A 71 19.51 4.93 5.70
CA GLY A 71 18.51 5.96 5.45
C GLY A 71 18.59 7.06 6.49
N LYS A 72 18.37 8.29 6.05
CA LYS A 72 18.33 9.46 6.94
C LYS A 72 16.93 10.06 6.85
N SER A 73 16.43 10.57 7.98
CA SER A 73 15.18 11.29 7.98
C SER A 73 15.18 12.39 6.90
N ALA A 74 14.14 12.38 6.10
CA ALA A 74 13.90 13.43 5.11
C ALA A 74 13.34 14.71 5.76
N ASN A 75 13.11 14.67 7.07
CA ASN A 75 12.65 15.82 7.84
C ASN A 75 13.83 16.77 8.10
N ILE A 76 13.81 17.94 7.48
CA ILE A 76 14.66 19.04 7.90
C ILE A 76 14.01 19.65 9.15
N PRO A 77 14.80 19.96 10.20
CA PRO A 77 14.27 20.70 11.34
C PRO A 77 13.49 21.94 10.88
N GLY A 78 12.19 22.01 11.18
CA GLY A 78 11.28 23.09 10.74
C GLY A 78 10.70 23.02 9.33
N MET A 79 11.07 22.04 8.51
CA MET A 79 10.45 21.79 7.20
C MET A 79 10.37 20.29 6.95
N ALA A 80 9.18 19.73 7.00
CA ALA A 80 8.94 18.34 6.65
C ALA A 80 9.10 18.11 5.15
N LYS A 81 10.33 18.00 4.66
CA LYS A 81 10.58 17.60 3.26
C LYS A 81 9.87 16.30 2.91
N GLY A 82 9.80 15.38 3.87
CA GLY A 82 9.06 14.15 3.73
C GLY A 82 7.58 14.38 3.53
N ALA A 83 6.94 15.26 4.31
CA ALA A 83 5.53 15.61 4.14
C ALA A 83 5.26 16.26 2.78
N ILE A 84 6.14 17.16 2.31
CA ILE A 84 6.04 17.77 0.97
C ILE A 84 6.21 16.70 -0.11
N MET A 85 7.22 15.83 0.00
CA MET A 85 7.45 14.75 -0.95
C MET A 85 6.28 13.76 -0.96
N ASN A 86 5.76 13.37 0.20
CA ASN A 86 4.59 12.51 0.27
C ASN A 86 3.35 13.17 -0.29
N SER A 87 3.11 14.45 -0.03
CA SER A 87 1.99 15.19 -0.64
C SER A 87 2.11 15.23 -2.17
N PHE A 88 3.32 15.41 -2.69
CA PHE A 88 3.59 15.36 -4.12
C PHE A 88 3.38 13.95 -4.69
N LEU A 89 3.86 12.90 -4.01
CA LEU A 89 3.66 11.51 -4.42
C LEU A 89 2.17 11.10 -4.34
N LEU A 90 1.46 11.52 -3.30
CA LEU A 90 0.03 11.32 -3.16
C LEU A 90 -0.76 12.02 -4.30
N ALA A 91 -0.44 13.28 -4.59
CA ALA A 91 -1.04 14.02 -5.70
C ALA A 91 -0.71 13.37 -7.05
N LEU A 92 0.52 12.90 -7.24
CA LEU A 92 0.94 12.19 -8.44
C LEU A 92 0.22 10.85 -8.61
N ASN A 93 0.05 10.08 -7.52
CA ASN A 93 -0.69 8.81 -7.54
C ASN A 93 -2.18 9.04 -7.81
N ALA A 94 -2.79 10.04 -7.20
CA ALA A 94 -4.18 10.44 -7.50
C ALA A 94 -4.34 10.83 -8.99
N ALA A 95 -3.40 11.61 -9.54
CA ALA A 95 -3.40 11.98 -10.96
C ALA A 95 -3.20 10.77 -11.88
N ARG A 96 -2.38 9.78 -11.47
CA ARG A 96 -2.18 8.53 -12.22
C ARG A 96 -3.40 7.63 -12.18
N ALA A 97 -4.03 7.47 -11.03
CA ALA A 97 -5.27 6.69 -10.90
C ALA A 97 -6.38 7.24 -11.81
N THR A 98 -6.45 8.56 -12.00
CA THR A 98 -7.42 9.21 -12.87
C THR A 98 -7.02 9.29 -14.35
N SER A 99 -5.71 9.24 -14.66
CA SER A 99 -5.20 9.38 -16.04
C SER A 99 -5.01 8.06 -16.80
N GLY A 100 -5.09 6.92 -16.12
CA GLY A 100 -4.80 5.60 -16.72
C GLY A 100 -3.34 5.43 -17.19
N VAL A 101 -2.45 6.40 -16.89
CA VAL A 101 -1.01 6.31 -17.18
C VAL A 101 -0.35 5.45 -16.12
N MET A 102 -0.29 4.16 -16.38
CA MET A 102 0.27 3.19 -15.47
C MET A 102 1.58 2.61 -16.01
N TYR A 103 2.53 2.28 -15.11
CA TYR A 103 3.69 1.49 -15.50
C TYR A 103 3.21 0.08 -15.87
N PRO A 104 3.51 -0.44 -17.07
CA PRO A 104 3.14 -1.80 -17.40
C PRO A 104 4.06 -2.79 -16.68
N TYR A 105 3.48 -3.86 -16.17
CA TYR A 105 4.24 -5.06 -15.87
C TYR A 105 4.87 -5.61 -17.16
N PRO A 106 6.02 -6.30 -17.09
CA PRO A 106 6.60 -7.01 -18.24
C PRO A 106 5.65 -8.06 -18.81
N GLU A 107 5.88 -8.48 -20.05
CA GLU A 107 5.05 -9.48 -20.77
C GLU A 107 5.05 -10.85 -20.09
N GLU A 108 6.02 -11.13 -19.23
CA GLU A 108 6.10 -12.34 -18.42
C GLU A 108 5.02 -12.40 -17.33
N PHE A 109 4.44 -11.25 -16.99
CA PHE A 109 3.36 -11.14 -16.01
C PHE A 109 1.99 -11.21 -16.68
N GLU A 110 1.17 -12.11 -16.21
CA GLU A 110 -0.21 -12.27 -16.64
C GLU A 110 -1.12 -11.28 -15.90
N HIS A 111 -1.98 -10.59 -16.63
CA HIS A 111 -3.04 -9.76 -16.05
C HIS A 111 -4.30 -10.57 -15.86
N VAL A 112 -4.75 -10.72 -14.62
CA VAL A 112 -5.91 -11.54 -14.28
C VAL A 112 -6.95 -10.73 -13.50
N VAL A 113 -8.17 -11.26 -13.45
CA VAL A 113 -9.21 -10.86 -12.50
C VAL A 113 -9.44 -12.05 -11.58
N ILE A 114 -9.29 -11.82 -10.28
CA ILE A 114 -9.58 -12.79 -9.22
C ILE A 114 -10.82 -12.33 -8.46
N GLU A 115 -11.47 -13.23 -7.74
CA GLU A 115 -12.63 -12.89 -6.92
C GLU A 115 -12.25 -12.90 -5.44
N SER A 116 -12.65 -11.87 -4.70
CA SER A 116 -12.64 -11.87 -3.24
C SER A 116 -13.69 -12.84 -2.68
N PHE A 117 -13.65 -13.13 -1.39
CA PHE A 117 -14.58 -14.08 -0.77
C PHE A 117 -16.05 -13.65 -0.83
N ASP A 118 -16.32 -12.36 -1.01
CA ASP A 118 -17.66 -11.81 -1.21
C ASP A 118 -18.06 -11.66 -2.70
N GLY A 119 -17.27 -12.23 -3.62
CA GLY A 119 -17.48 -12.14 -5.06
C GLY A 119 -17.00 -10.84 -5.70
N THR A 120 -16.37 -9.92 -4.96
CA THR A 120 -15.84 -8.68 -5.52
C THR A 120 -14.69 -8.98 -6.49
N PRO A 121 -14.77 -8.55 -7.77
CA PRO A 121 -13.71 -8.77 -8.74
C PRO A 121 -12.52 -7.84 -8.51
N LEU A 122 -11.32 -8.41 -8.51
CA LEU A 122 -10.06 -7.75 -8.21
C LEU A 122 -9.08 -7.92 -9.36
N ALA A 123 -8.49 -6.83 -9.82
CA ALA A 123 -7.47 -6.87 -10.87
C ALA A 123 -6.10 -7.15 -10.27
N ALA A 124 -5.39 -8.11 -10.83
CA ALA A 124 -4.05 -8.49 -10.40
C ALA A 124 -3.08 -8.63 -11.59
N ALA A 125 -1.78 -8.62 -11.28
CA ALA A 125 -0.70 -8.98 -12.18
C ALA A 125 0.13 -10.08 -11.52
N VAL A 126 0.30 -11.21 -12.23
CA VAL A 126 0.88 -12.45 -11.71
C VAL A 126 2.12 -12.83 -12.49
N GLY A 127 3.25 -12.94 -11.79
CA GLY A 127 4.50 -13.49 -12.33
C GLY A 127 4.76 -14.88 -11.78
N ILE A 128 4.75 -15.89 -12.64
CA ILE A 128 5.08 -17.28 -12.30
C ILE A 128 6.33 -17.71 -13.09
N HIS A 129 7.30 -18.29 -12.37
CA HIS A 129 8.45 -18.89 -13.02
C HIS A 129 8.03 -20.12 -13.82
N LYS A 130 8.51 -20.21 -15.07
CA LYS A 130 8.12 -21.26 -16.04
C LYS A 130 9.20 -22.33 -16.25
N ASP A 131 10.14 -22.42 -15.29
CA ASP A 131 11.24 -23.40 -15.32
C ASP A 131 10.87 -24.78 -14.76
N GLY A 132 9.62 -24.98 -14.34
CA GLY A 132 9.11 -26.23 -13.79
C GLY A 132 9.50 -26.48 -12.33
N ILE A 133 10.10 -25.51 -11.65
CA ILE A 133 10.48 -25.59 -10.24
C ILE A 133 9.43 -24.84 -9.41
N PRO A 134 8.67 -25.52 -8.51
CA PRO A 134 7.75 -24.85 -7.62
C PRO A 134 8.51 -23.92 -6.66
N ARG A 135 7.94 -22.72 -6.40
CA ARG A 135 8.57 -21.65 -5.61
C ARG A 135 7.55 -20.96 -4.70
N PRO A 136 7.98 -20.38 -3.59
CA PRO A 136 7.09 -19.56 -2.78
C PRO A 136 6.62 -18.32 -3.55
N ALA A 137 5.49 -17.75 -3.10
CA ALA A 137 4.90 -16.55 -3.69
C ALA A 137 4.79 -15.41 -2.68
N ILE A 138 4.81 -14.18 -3.18
CA ILE A 138 4.54 -12.97 -2.41
C ILE A 138 3.38 -12.21 -3.05
N VAL A 139 2.32 -11.97 -2.27
CA VAL A 139 1.24 -11.03 -2.61
C VAL A 139 1.63 -9.63 -2.13
N ILE A 140 1.55 -8.64 -3.02
CA ILE A 140 1.99 -7.27 -2.75
C ILE A 140 0.84 -6.30 -2.96
N SER A 141 0.52 -5.49 -1.94
CA SER A 141 -0.56 -4.51 -1.98
C SER A 141 -0.10 -3.08 -1.75
N HIS A 142 -0.78 -2.17 -2.43
CA HIS A 142 -0.57 -0.72 -2.35
C HIS A 142 -1.32 -0.07 -1.17
N GLY A 143 -1.02 1.20 -0.90
CA GLY A 143 -1.73 2.04 0.07
C GLY A 143 -3.01 2.69 -0.49
N PHE A 144 -3.62 3.57 0.31
CA PHE A 144 -4.81 4.33 -0.07
C PHE A 144 -4.57 5.16 -1.34
N MET A 145 -5.54 5.14 -2.27
CA MET A 145 -5.46 5.78 -3.61
C MET A 145 -4.32 5.27 -4.49
N GLY A 146 -3.72 4.15 -4.13
CA GLY A 146 -2.68 3.50 -4.91
C GLY A 146 -3.21 2.49 -5.92
N SER A 147 -2.28 1.77 -6.54
CA SER A 147 -2.54 0.71 -7.51
C SER A 147 -1.37 -0.28 -7.52
N LYS A 148 -1.62 -1.52 -7.96
CA LYS A 148 -0.55 -2.49 -8.25
C LYS A 148 0.49 -1.96 -9.23
N ASN A 149 0.11 -0.96 -10.04
CA ASN A 149 0.98 -0.32 -11.02
C ASN A 149 1.75 0.88 -10.44
N ASP A 150 1.67 1.14 -9.13
CA ASP A 150 2.53 2.12 -8.49
C ASP A 150 3.98 1.64 -8.55
N HIS A 151 4.87 2.57 -8.83
CA HIS A 151 6.25 2.27 -9.13
C HIS A 151 6.95 1.49 -7.99
N TYR A 152 6.67 1.77 -6.71
CA TYR A 152 7.26 1.03 -5.60
C TYR A 152 6.72 -0.41 -5.50
N ILE A 153 5.46 -0.64 -5.91
CA ILE A 153 4.85 -1.98 -5.97
C ILE A 153 5.48 -2.79 -7.09
N ILE A 154 5.51 -2.26 -8.32
CA ILE A 154 6.13 -2.94 -9.46
C ILE A 154 7.60 -3.23 -9.20
N ASP A 155 8.35 -2.25 -8.68
CA ASP A 155 9.78 -2.40 -8.43
C ASP A 155 10.07 -3.46 -7.35
N THR A 156 9.21 -3.56 -6.32
CA THR A 156 9.27 -4.65 -5.33
C THR A 156 8.91 -5.99 -5.96
N ALA A 157 7.82 -6.05 -6.72
CA ALA A 157 7.36 -7.27 -7.38
C ALA A 157 8.44 -7.84 -8.32
N LEU A 158 9.05 -6.98 -9.12
CA LEU A 158 10.06 -7.41 -10.09
C LEU A 158 11.40 -7.78 -9.44
N THR A 159 11.76 -7.12 -8.35
CA THR A 159 12.92 -7.52 -7.56
C THR A 159 12.68 -8.88 -6.89
N ALA A 160 11.50 -9.09 -6.31
CA ALA A 160 11.14 -10.38 -5.71
C ALA A 160 11.12 -11.51 -6.75
N TYR A 161 10.59 -11.25 -7.94
CA TYR A 161 10.56 -12.21 -9.02
C TYR A 161 11.97 -12.49 -9.58
N ALA A 162 12.70 -11.45 -10.01
CA ALA A 162 13.93 -11.62 -10.77
C ALA A 162 15.19 -11.83 -9.91
N GLU A 163 15.25 -11.22 -8.70
CA GLU A 163 16.45 -11.25 -7.85
C GLU A 163 16.31 -12.25 -6.69
N TRP A 164 15.07 -12.46 -6.15
CA TRP A 164 14.88 -13.35 -4.98
C TRP A 164 14.27 -14.70 -5.36
N GLY A 165 13.75 -14.87 -6.57
CA GLY A 165 13.23 -16.14 -7.08
C GLY A 165 11.82 -16.50 -6.63
N PHE A 166 11.05 -15.54 -6.13
CA PHE A 166 9.66 -15.76 -5.74
C PHE A 166 8.72 -15.68 -6.95
N ASN A 167 7.63 -16.43 -6.91
CA ASN A 167 6.45 -16.09 -7.68
C ASN A 167 5.79 -14.84 -7.04
N VAL A 168 5.10 -14.01 -7.80
CA VAL A 168 4.60 -12.73 -7.32
C VAL A 168 3.20 -12.45 -7.82
N LEU A 169 2.36 -11.86 -6.97
CA LEU A 169 1.09 -11.28 -7.35
C LEU A 169 1.01 -9.84 -6.82
N GLY A 170 0.96 -8.86 -7.73
CA GLY A 170 0.58 -7.50 -7.41
C GLY A 170 -0.92 -7.32 -7.57
N ILE A 171 -1.62 -6.82 -6.53
CA ILE A 171 -3.08 -6.65 -6.55
C ILE A 171 -3.50 -5.18 -6.52
N ASP A 172 -4.55 -4.84 -7.27
CA ASP A 172 -5.36 -3.65 -6.98
C ASP A 172 -6.42 -4.05 -5.96
N LEU A 173 -6.35 -3.49 -4.75
CA LEU A 173 -7.37 -3.67 -3.73
C LEU A 173 -8.74 -3.21 -4.23
N ARG A 174 -9.83 -3.73 -3.66
CA ARG A 174 -11.19 -3.27 -4.00
C ARG A 174 -11.27 -1.74 -4.01
N ASN A 175 -12.02 -1.18 -4.94
CA ASN A 175 -12.26 0.25 -5.08
C ASN A 175 -11.03 1.11 -5.45
N PHE A 176 -9.92 0.48 -5.87
CA PHE A 176 -8.71 1.17 -6.30
C PHE A 176 -8.18 0.60 -7.62
N GLY A 177 -7.34 1.39 -8.29
CA GLY A 177 -6.70 0.98 -9.53
C GLY A 177 -7.71 0.49 -10.58
N ARG A 178 -7.42 -0.63 -11.21
CA ARG A 178 -8.33 -1.26 -12.18
C ARG A 178 -9.51 -1.97 -11.50
N SER A 179 -9.37 -2.43 -10.25
CA SER A 179 -10.47 -3.04 -9.50
C SER A 179 -11.64 -2.09 -9.32
N GLN A 180 -11.39 -0.78 -9.21
CA GLN A 180 -12.44 0.25 -9.15
C GLN A 180 -13.36 0.23 -10.38
N SER A 181 -12.85 -0.09 -11.56
CA SER A 181 -13.66 -0.17 -12.78
C SER A 181 -14.43 -1.50 -12.93
N LEU A 182 -14.10 -2.50 -12.12
CA LEU A 182 -14.75 -3.81 -12.13
C LEU A 182 -15.89 -3.88 -11.11
N ALA A 183 -15.69 -3.28 -9.94
CA ALA A 183 -16.69 -3.18 -8.90
C ALA A 183 -16.58 -1.83 -8.19
N HIS A 184 -17.72 -1.19 -8.01
CA HIS A 184 -17.78 0.13 -7.43
C HIS A 184 -18.23 0.08 -5.98
N GLY A 185 -17.51 0.79 -5.11
CA GLY A 185 -17.84 0.87 -3.71
C GLY A 185 -16.92 1.79 -2.94
N PRO A 186 -17.25 2.16 -1.73
CA PRO A 186 -16.35 2.90 -0.85
C PRO A 186 -15.27 1.99 -0.27
N THR A 187 -14.12 2.57 0.07
CA THR A 187 -13.08 1.84 0.83
C THR A 187 -13.57 1.48 2.22
N THR A 188 -13.07 0.36 2.73
CA THR A 188 -13.31 -0.09 4.11
C THR A 188 -12.11 0.17 5.04
N ALA A 189 -11.19 1.02 4.61
CA ALA A 189 -10.00 1.36 5.38
C ALA A 189 -9.25 0.12 5.90
N GLY A 190 -9.04 -0.89 5.04
CA GLY A 190 -8.30 -2.10 5.35
C GLY A 190 -9.13 -3.32 5.76
N TRP A 191 -10.37 -3.15 6.23
CA TRP A 191 -11.19 -4.24 6.74
C TRP A 191 -11.49 -5.31 5.66
N ARG A 192 -12.26 -4.96 4.61
CA ARG A 192 -12.55 -5.90 3.51
C ARG A 192 -11.36 -6.08 2.59
N GLU A 193 -10.50 -5.08 2.49
CA GLU A 193 -9.25 -5.18 1.74
C GLU A 193 -8.31 -6.27 2.30
N SER A 194 -8.44 -6.63 3.60
CA SER A 194 -7.73 -7.78 4.17
C SER A 194 -8.20 -9.11 3.58
N GLU A 195 -9.49 -9.22 3.29
CA GLU A 195 -10.07 -10.41 2.63
C GLU A 195 -9.64 -10.49 1.16
N ASP A 196 -9.45 -9.35 0.48
CA ASP A 196 -8.88 -9.30 -0.87
C ASP A 196 -7.46 -9.89 -0.90
N LEU A 197 -6.63 -9.59 0.12
CA LEU A 197 -5.28 -10.13 0.24
C LEU A 197 -5.29 -11.64 0.48
N LEU A 198 -6.19 -12.12 1.33
CA LEU A 198 -6.35 -13.55 1.58
C LEU A 198 -6.91 -14.29 0.36
N ALA A 199 -7.81 -13.67 -0.42
CA ALA A 199 -8.29 -14.23 -1.68
C ALA A 199 -7.16 -14.29 -2.74
N ALA A 200 -6.29 -13.28 -2.78
CA ALA A 200 -5.10 -13.31 -3.61
C ALA A 200 -4.10 -14.40 -3.16
N ALA A 201 -3.94 -14.59 -1.85
CA ALA A 201 -3.13 -15.67 -1.31
C ALA A 201 -3.72 -17.05 -1.67
N LYS A 202 -5.03 -17.22 -1.57
CA LYS A 202 -5.74 -18.43 -2.02
C LYS A 202 -5.47 -18.70 -3.51
N TYR A 203 -5.67 -17.70 -4.36
CA TYR A 203 -5.45 -17.82 -5.80
C TYR A 203 -4.01 -18.28 -6.14
N MET A 204 -3.02 -17.78 -5.38
CA MET A 204 -1.63 -18.23 -5.56
C MET A 204 -1.40 -19.62 -4.99
N SER A 205 -1.95 -19.96 -3.81
CA SER A 205 -1.75 -21.26 -3.16
C SER A 205 -2.36 -22.44 -3.92
N GLU A 206 -3.37 -22.19 -4.75
CA GLU A 206 -4.03 -23.21 -5.59
C GLU A 206 -3.23 -23.51 -6.87
N ARG A 207 -2.12 -22.82 -7.14
CA ARG A 207 -1.26 -23.07 -8.29
C ARG A 207 -0.19 -24.12 -7.99
N PRO A 208 0.00 -25.11 -8.89
CA PRO A 208 0.99 -26.17 -8.69
C PRO A 208 2.44 -25.66 -8.65
N GLU A 209 2.69 -24.45 -9.18
CA GLU A 209 4.00 -23.79 -9.16
C GLU A 209 4.28 -23.06 -7.85
N VAL A 210 3.33 -23.04 -6.88
CA VAL A 210 3.46 -22.29 -5.64
C VAL A 210 3.54 -23.23 -4.43
N THR A 211 4.57 -23.07 -3.60
CA THR A 211 4.83 -23.91 -2.42
C THR A 211 4.32 -23.28 -1.12
N SER A 212 4.36 -21.97 -1.01
CA SER A 212 3.86 -21.18 0.13
C SER A 212 3.58 -19.76 -0.31
N VAL A 213 2.78 -19.02 0.47
CA VAL A 213 2.38 -17.64 0.13
C VAL A 213 2.61 -16.71 1.31
N GLY A 214 3.39 -15.65 1.09
CA GLY A 214 3.53 -14.51 1.98
C GLY A 214 2.73 -13.30 1.48
N ILE A 215 2.45 -12.35 2.37
CA ILE A 215 1.75 -11.10 2.05
C ILE A 215 2.58 -9.91 2.51
N THR A 216 2.63 -8.85 1.70
CA THR A 216 3.17 -7.56 2.13
C THR A 216 2.31 -6.41 1.65
N GLY A 217 2.18 -5.38 2.48
CA GLY A 217 1.39 -4.21 2.16
C GLY A 217 1.94 -2.92 2.76
N PHE A 218 1.52 -1.80 2.16
CA PHE A 218 2.02 -0.47 2.47
C PHE A 218 0.88 0.45 2.92
N SER A 219 1.06 1.23 4.00
CA SER A 219 0.07 2.20 4.46
C SER A 219 -1.29 1.52 4.77
N MET A 220 -2.38 1.88 4.09
CA MET A 220 -3.65 1.17 4.19
C MET A 220 -3.51 -0.32 3.86
N GLY A 221 -2.69 -0.68 2.86
CA GLY A 221 -2.36 -2.07 2.57
C GLY A 221 -1.60 -2.76 3.70
N ALA A 222 -0.84 -2.03 4.53
CA ALA A 222 -0.22 -2.58 5.74
C ALA A 222 -1.28 -2.87 6.82
N GLY A 223 -2.25 -1.97 7.01
CA GLY A 223 -3.42 -2.24 7.86
C GLY A 223 -4.18 -3.48 7.40
N SER A 224 -4.42 -3.58 6.07
CA SER A 224 -5.03 -4.78 5.47
C SER A 224 -4.19 -6.04 5.69
N THR A 225 -2.85 -5.93 5.63
CA THR A 225 -1.92 -7.05 5.86
C THR A 225 -1.96 -7.53 7.31
N MET A 226 -1.99 -6.61 8.28
CA MET A 226 -2.14 -6.96 9.70
C MET A 226 -3.47 -7.66 9.97
N LEU A 227 -4.57 -7.14 9.41
CA LEU A 227 -5.89 -7.78 9.52
C LEU A 227 -5.97 -9.13 8.79
N ALA A 228 -5.29 -9.28 7.65
CA ALA A 228 -5.19 -10.56 6.95
C ALA A 228 -4.42 -11.59 7.77
N ALA A 229 -3.33 -11.19 8.44
CA ALA A 229 -2.58 -12.05 9.34
C ALA A 229 -3.43 -12.51 10.54
N ALA A 230 -4.26 -11.64 11.10
CA ALA A 230 -5.18 -11.99 12.19
C ALA A 230 -6.29 -12.96 11.77
N LYS A 231 -6.69 -12.95 10.49
CA LYS A 231 -7.70 -13.87 9.93
C LYS A 231 -7.10 -15.15 9.34
N ALA A 232 -5.78 -15.32 9.39
CA ALA A 232 -5.12 -16.46 8.73
C ALA A 232 -5.54 -17.83 9.31
N GLY A 233 -5.94 -17.91 10.58
CA GLY A 233 -6.50 -19.12 11.18
C GLY A 233 -7.82 -19.55 10.53
N GLU A 234 -8.66 -18.59 10.12
CA GLU A 234 -9.91 -18.84 9.41
C GLU A 234 -9.67 -19.07 7.91
N PHE A 235 -8.67 -18.41 7.32
CA PHE A 235 -8.31 -18.47 5.90
C PHE A 235 -6.86 -18.98 5.72
N PRO A 236 -6.60 -20.30 5.72
CA PRO A 236 -5.25 -20.88 5.85
C PRO A 236 -4.42 -20.82 4.55
N TYR A 237 -4.48 -19.72 3.84
CA TYR A 237 -3.75 -19.51 2.57
C TYR A 237 -2.47 -18.69 2.75
N LEU A 238 -2.32 -18.00 3.90
CA LEU A 238 -1.13 -17.22 4.24
C LEU A 238 -0.14 -18.11 5.01
N THR A 239 0.77 -18.75 4.29
CA THR A 239 1.69 -19.77 4.82
C THR A 239 3.15 -19.32 4.89
N GLY A 240 3.49 -18.18 4.27
CA GLY A 240 4.85 -17.62 4.19
C GLY A 240 5.07 -16.36 5.02
N GLY A 241 4.17 -16.07 5.99
CA GLY A 241 4.25 -14.90 6.85
C GLY A 241 3.84 -13.58 6.18
N ALA A 242 3.85 -12.50 6.96
CA ALA A 242 3.40 -11.19 6.51
C ALA A 242 4.34 -10.05 6.94
N ILE A 243 4.53 -9.04 6.07
CA ILE A 243 5.20 -7.79 6.43
C ILE A 243 4.27 -6.60 6.16
N ALA A 244 4.04 -5.77 7.19
CA ALA A 244 3.26 -4.55 7.13
C ALA A 244 4.16 -3.31 7.23
N TRP A 245 4.13 -2.43 6.20
CA TRP A 245 4.98 -1.24 6.12
C TRP A 245 4.20 0.03 6.40
N ASN A 246 4.56 0.77 7.48
CA ASN A 246 3.95 2.04 7.85
C ASN A 246 2.41 1.97 7.91
N GLY A 247 1.89 0.95 8.59
CA GLY A 247 0.47 0.80 8.86
C GLY A 247 -0.01 1.68 10.02
N TYR A 248 -1.25 1.49 10.40
CA TYR A 248 -1.89 2.11 11.57
C TYR A 248 -2.49 1.02 12.46
N ALA A 249 -2.66 1.34 13.73
CA ALA A 249 -3.27 0.44 14.72
C ALA A 249 -4.80 0.59 14.79
N ASP A 250 -5.28 1.83 14.69
CA ASP A 250 -6.69 2.21 14.85
C ASP A 250 -7.16 3.07 13.69
N ALA A 251 -8.14 2.55 12.93
CA ALA A 251 -8.69 3.24 11.77
C ALA A 251 -9.43 4.54 12.13
N GLY A 252 -10.13 4.57 13.26
CA GLY A 252 -10.86 5.77 13.70
C GLY A 252 -9.90 6.90 14.04
N ARG A 253 -8.84 6.61 14.77
CA ARG A 253 -7.78 7.57 15.11
C ARG A 253 -7.04 8.04 13.87
N MET A 254 -6.69 7.12 12.98
CA MET A 254 -6.00 7.44 11.73
C MET A 254 -6.86 8.34 10.83
N ILE A 255 -8.12 7.99 10.62
CA ILE A 255 -9.06 8.78 9.82
C ILE A 255 -9.31 10.14 10.45
N SER A 256 -9.43 10.23 11.78
CA SER A 256 -9.54 11.50 12.52
C SER A 256 -8.27 12.36 12.33
N HIS A 257 -7.08 11.76 12.41
CA HIS A 257 -5.81 12.45 12.23
C HIS A 257 -5.71 13.12 10.84
N ILE A 258 -5.97 12.38 9.76
CA ILE A 258 -5.89 12.93 8.39
C ILE A 258 -7.05 13.87 8.06
N SER A 259 -8.14 13.84 8.81
CA SER A 259 -9.31 14.71 8.64
C SER A 259 -9.22 16.01 9.44
N THR A 260 -8.44 16.03 10.51
CA THR A 260 -8.30 17.20 11.39
C THR A 260 -7.35 18.22 10.77
N ARG A 261 -7.85 19.47 10.60
CA ARG A 261 -7.05 20.56 10.03
C ARG A 261 -5.95 21.00 11.01
N PRO A 262 -4.67 20.84 10.65
CA PRO A 262 -3.57 21.32 11.45
C PRO A 262 -3.38 22.84 11.26
N PRO A 263 -2.60 23.53 12.12
CA PRO A 263 -2.15 24.89 11.89
C PRO A 263 -1.44 25.04 10.53
N LEU A 264 -1.51 26.23 9.93
CA LEU A 264 -0.85 26.50 8.63
C LEU A 264 0.68 26.34 8.67
N THR A 265 1.26 26.49 9.85
CA THR A 265 2.72 26.33 10.08
C THR A 265 3.12 24.90 10.40
N ASP A 266 2.14 24.00 10.55
CA ASP A 266 2.39 22.60 10.83
C ASP A 266 2.97 21.90 9.58
N PRO A 267 4.06 21.14 9.71
CA PRO A 267 4.60 20.35 8.60
C PRO A 267 3.61 19.37 7.96
N PHE A 268 2.59 18.94 8.69
CA PHE A 268 1.54 18.06 8.18
C PHE A 268 0.52 18.78 7.29
N PHE A 269 0.45 20.13 7.30
CA PHE A 269 -0.56 20.89 6.56
C PHE A 269 -0.62 20.55 5.05
N PRO A 270 0.51 20.41 4.31
CA PRO A 270 0.46 19.99 2.91
C PRO A 270 -0.11 18.58 2.71
N VAL A 271 0.18 17.65 3.62
CA VAL A 271 -0.36 16.29 3.62
C VAL A 271 -1.87 16.32 3.82
N TYR A 272 -2.34 17.10 4.81
CA TYR A 272 -3.76 17.33 5.05
C TYR A 272 -4.48 17.85 3.79
N LEU A 273 -3.90 18.82 3.06
CA LEU A 273 -4.49 19.29 1.80
C LEU A 273 -4.54 18.18 0.74
N GLY A 274 -3.53 17.32 0.68
CA GLY A 274 -3.51 16.13 -0.18
C GLY A 274 -4.69 15.20 0.13
N PHE A 275 -4.92 14.88 1.40
CA PHE A 275 -6.07 14.05 1.83
C PHE A 275 -7.41 14.73 1.53
N ARG A 276 -7.52 16.05 1.66
CA ARG A 276 -8.72 16.80 1.26
C ARG A 276 -9.02 16.65 -0.24
N LEU A 277 -7.97 16.69 -1.07
CA LEU A 277 -8.12 16.47 -2.52
C LEU A 277 -8.55 15.04 -2.81
N MET A 278 -7.93 14.05 -2.19
CA MET A 278 -8.31 12.65 -2.34
C MET A 278 -9.75 12.39 -1.91
N HIS A 279 -10.17 12.98 -0.78
CA HIS A 279 -11.54 12.88 -0.32
C HIS A 279 -12.53 13.46 -1.35
N LYS A 280 -12.19 14.61 -1.98
CA LYS A 280 -13.02 15.16 -3.05
C LYS A 280 -13.10 14.22 -4.24
N ILE A 281 -11.99 13.62 -4.67
CA ILE A 281 -11.95 12.65 -5.77
C ILE A 281 -12.85 11.45 -5.44
N ARG A 282 -12.74 10.89 -4.24
CA ARG A 282 -13.58 9.74 -3.84
C ARG A 282 -15.06 10.08 -3.81
N ARG A 283 -15.45 11.28 -3.41
CA ARG A 283 -16.85 11.72 -3.49
C ARG A 283 -17.34 11.86 -4.94
N GLU A 284 -16.51 12.41 -5.82
CA GLU A 284 -16.85 12.49 -7.26
C GLU A 284 -17.06 11.08 -7.84
N ASP A 285 -16.20 10.12 -7.50
CA ASP A 285 -16.35 8.73 -7.92
C ASP A 285 -17.70 8.16 -7.46
N MET A 286 -18.10 8.41 -6.22
CA MET A 286 -19.37 7.89 -5.68
C MET A 286 -20.62 8.49 -6.33
N LYS A 287 -20.55 9.69 -6.89
CA LYS A 287 -21.69 10.30 -7.61
C LYS A 287 -22.22 9.45 -8.75
N GLY A 288 -21.37 8.63 -9.35
CA GLY A 288 -21.76 7.71 -10.42
C GLY A 288 -22.55 6.49 -9.96
N TYR A 289 -22.55 6.20 -8.63
CA TYR A 289 -23.10 4.96 -8.07
C TYR A 289 -24.15 5.18 -6.99
N ILE A 290 -24.14 6.32 -6.33
CA ILE A 290 -25.10 6.65 -5.27
C ILE A 290 -26.15 7.61 -5.84
N ASP A 291 -27.36 7.10 -6.01
CA ASP A 291 -28.52 7.89 -6.40
C ASP A 291 -29.45 8.08 -5.18
N ASP A 292 -28.93 8.76 -4.17
CA ASP A 292 -29.65 9.11 -2.96
C ASP A 292 -29.75 10.63 -2.81
N PRO A 293 -30.99 11.19 -2.88
CA PRO A 293 -31.21 12.63 -2.76
C PRO A 293 -30.71 13.22 -1.42
N GLU A 294 -30.70 12.45 -0.32
CA GLU A 294 -30.22 12.92 0.99
C GLU A 294 -28.69 13.03 1.03
N LEU A 295 -28.00 12.19 0.28
CA LEU A 295 -26.54 12.21 0.19
C LEU A 295 -26.02 13.19 -0.88
N ARG A 296 -26.87 13.62 -1.82
CA ARG A 296 -26.46 14.49 -2.91
C ARG A 296 -25.79 15.80 -2.45
N PRO A 297 -26.33 16.54 -1.45
CA PRO A 297 -25.65 17.76 -0.95
C PRO A 297 -24.25 17.50 -0.39
N TYR A 298 -24.02 16.34 0.22
CA TYR A 298 -22.70 15.93 0.70
C TYR A 298 -21.75 15.59 -0.46
N LEU A 299 -22.21 14.82 -1.44
CA LEU A 299 -21.40 14.44 -2.61
C LEU A 299 -21.02 15.67 -3.45
N ASP A 300 -21.93 16.66 -3.59
CA ASP A 300 -21.71 17.88 -4.35
C ASP A 300 -20.93 18.95 -3.58
N ALA A 301 -20.70 18.77 -2.29
CA ALA A 301 -20.03 19.76 -1.45
C ALA A 301 -18.62 20.10 -1.95
N GLY A 302 -18.21 21.37 -1.79
CA GLY A 302 -16.93 21.90 -2.22
C GLY A 302 -15.73 21.28 -1.49
N PHE A 303 -14.53 21.62 -1.93
CA PHE A 303 -13.26 21.13 -1.37
C PHE A 303 -13.09 21.37 0.15
N GLY A 304 -13.68 22.47 0.66
CA GLY A 304 -13.53 22.90 2.05
C GLY A 304 -14.44 22.24 3.09
N THR A 305 -15.42 21.44 2.69
CA THR A 305 -16.62 21.18 3.50
C THR A 305 -16.73 19.79 4.11
N SER A 306 -15.82 18.86 3.82
CA SER A 306 -15.95 17.49 4.30
C SER A 306 -14.61 16.79 4.48
N ASP A 307 -14.62 15.71 5.23
CA ASP A 307 -13.49 14.90 5.61
C ASP A 307 -13.81 13.39 5.54
N PHE A 308 -12.82 12.56 5.75
CA PHE A 308 -13.01 11.11 5.70
C PHE A 308 -13.83 10.57 6.86
N THR A 309 -13.93 11.25 8.01
CA THR A 309 -14.82 10.86 9.10
C THR A 309 -16.27 10.89 8.61
N THR A 310 -16.69 12.02 8.03
CA THR A 310 -18.02 12.15 7.42
C THR A 310 -18.24 11.17 6.26
N TYR A 311 -17.19 10.84 5.50
CA TYR A 311 -17.28 9.84 4.43
C TYR A 311 -17.57 8.45 4.98
N VAL A 312 -16.93 8.05 6.07
CA VAL A 312 -17.22 6.77 6.73
C VAL A 312 -18.64 6.74 7.26
N GLU A 313 -19.08 7.78 7.98
CA GLU A 313 -20.40 7.87 8.58
C GLU A 313 -21.53 7.82 7.53
N LYS A 314 -21.37 8.55 6.42
CA LYS A 314 -22.45 8.73 5.44
C LYS A 314 -22.41 7.74 4.28
N ILE A 315 -21.23 7.22 3.95
CA ILE A 315 -21.02 6.42 2.75
C ILE A 315 -20.53 5.02 3.10
N SER A 316 -19.35 4.88 3.73
CA SER A 316 -18.74 3.57 3.87
C SER A 316 -19.50 2.65 4.82
N ALA A 317 -19.77 3.06 6.03
CA ALA A 317 -20.45 2.21 7.02
C ALA A 317 -21.87 1.82 6.57
N PRO A 318 -22.73 2.76 6.10
CA PRO A 318 -24.05 2.41 5.56
C PRO A 318 -23.99 1.49 4.33
N HIS A 319 -23.04 1.68 3.42
CA HIS A 319 -22.90 0.83 2.23
C HIS A 319 -22.65 -0.65 2.61
N TYR A 320 -21.88 -0.89 3.66
CA TYR A 320 -21.60 -2.24 4.16
C TYR A 320 -22.59 -2.71 5.24
N GLY A 321 -23.64 -1.94 5.53
CA GLY A 321 -24.71 -2.31 6.44
C GLY A 321 -24.30 -2.39 7.91
N VAL A 322 -23.26 -1.64 8.32
CA VAL A 322 -22.71 -1.63 9.68
C VAL A 322 -22.81 -0.23 10.30
N SER A 323 -22.73 -0.16 11.63
CA SER A 323 -22.54 1.13 12.32
C SER A 323 -21.13 1.68 12.09
N THR A 324 -20.97 3.00 12.26
CA THR A 324 -19.64 3.65 12.21
C THR A 324 -18.66 3.06 13.23
N GLU A 325 -19.16 2.74 14.44
CA GLU A 325 -18.35 2.11 15.49
C GLU A 325 -17.90 0.70 15.07
N GLU A 326 -18.80 -0.09 14.52
CA GLU A 326 -18.47 -1.41 14.01
C GLU A 326 -17.48 -1.35 12.84
N PHE A 327 -17.66 -0.39 11.94
CA PHE A 327 -16.72 -0.13 10.84
C PHE A 327 -15.32 0.12 11.37
N TYR A 328 -15.16 1.07 12.32
CA TYR A 328 -13.84 1.39 12.89
C TYR A 328 -13.26 0.21 13.66
N ARG A 329 -14.07 -0.52 14.44
CA ARG A 329 -13.62 -1.72 15.14
C ARG A 329 -13.05 -2.76 14.17
N ASN A 330 -13.75 -3.05 13.07
CA ASN A 330 -13.34 -4.05 12.09
C ASN A 330 -12.14 -3.61 11.26
N ALA A 331 -11.95 -2.30 11.06
CA ALA A 331 -10.85 -1.73 10.30
C ALA A 331 -9.59 -1.42 11.15
N SER A 332 -9.63 -1.69 12.46
CA SER A 332 -8.53 -1.38 13.40
C SER A 332 -7.73 -2.63 13.74
N PRO A 333 -6.51 -2.81 13.17
CA PRO A 333 -5.69 -3.99 13.39
C PRO A 333 -5.40 -4.29 14.86
N ALA A 334 -5.18 -3.28 15.71
CA ALA A 334 -4.87 -3.47 17.13
C ALA A 334 -5.91 -4.34 17.86
N ASN A 335 -7.17 -4.35 17.43
CA ASN A 335 -8.21 -5.17 18.05
C ASN A 335 -8.00 -6.68 17.84
N PHE A 336 -7.10 -7.09 16.95
CA PHE A 336 -6.94 -8.47 16.50
C PHE A 336 -5.49 -8.97 16.57
N MET A 337 -4.57 -8.19 17.13
CA MET A 337 -3.14 -8.60 17.16
C MET A 337 -2.88 -9.80 18.07
N ALA A 338 -3.72 -10.01 19.08
CA ALA A 338 -3.65 -11.20 19.93
C ALA A 338 -4.03 -12.50 19.17
N ASP A 339 -4.84 -12.37 18.11
CA ASP A 339 -5.36 -13.50 17.34
C ASP A 339 -4.46 -13.91 16.16
N VAL A 340 -3.32 -13.24 15.95
CA VAL A 340 -2.41 -13.53 14.85
C VAL A 340 -1.70 -14.86 15.06
N GLU A 341 -1.96 -15.83 14.19
CA GLU A 341 -1.36 -17.17 14.23
C GLU A 341 -0.16 -17.35 13.28
N VAL A 342 0.08 -16.40 12.39
CA VAL A 342 1.16 -16.45 11.40
C VAL A 342 2.24 -15.41 11.69
N PRO A 343 3.48 -15.63 11.26
CA PRO A 343 4.55 -14.65 11.45
C PRO A 343 4.19 -13.28 10.83
N LEU A 344 4.14 -12.24 11.65
CA LEU A 344 3.84 -10.88 11.25
C LEU A 344 4.95 -9.91 11.71
N LEU A 345 5.65 -9.31 10.75
CA LEU A 345 6.58 -8.23 10.98
C LEU A 345 5.93 -6.89 10.61
N VAL A 346 5.77 -5.99 11.58
CA VAL A 346 5.33 -4.62 11.35
C VAL A 346 6.57 -3.72 11.35
N VAL A 347 6.86 -3.08 10.23
CA VAL A 347 7.98 -2.13 10.09
C VAL A 347 7.41 -0.72 10.01
N HIS A 348 7.87 0.16 10.89
CA HIS A 348 7.35 1.52 10.97
C HIS A 348 8.46 2.54 11.15
N ALA A 349 8.25 3.77 10.66
CA ALA A 349 9.21 4.86 10.77
C ALA A 349 8.82 5.86 11.86
N GLU A 350 9.78 6.26 12.69
CA GLU A 350 9.57 7.31 13.70
C GLU A 350 9.22 8.67 13.07
N ASP A 351 9.68 8.91 11.83
CA ASP A 351 9.46 10.14 11.08
C ASP A 351 8.29 10.07 10.08
N ASP A 352 7.38 9.10 10.23
CA ASP A 352 6.19 9.00 9.38
C ASP A 352 5.23 10.18 9.64
N PRO A 353 4.98 11.04 8.65
CA PRO A 353 4.09 12.19 8.82
C PRO A 353 2.61 11.86 8.65
N ILE A 354 2.27 10.66 8.20
CA ILE A 354 0.90 10.23 7.87
C ILE A 354 0.36 9.29 8.94
N CYS A 355 1.07 8.19 9.20
CA CYS A 355 0.73 7.28 10.29
C CYS A 355 1.67 7.58 11.46
N PRO A 356 1.19 8.28 12.51
CA PRO A 356 2.05 8.65 13.64
C PRO A 356 2.70 7.43 14.28
N ALA A 357 3.99 7.55 14.65
CA ALA A 357 4.73 6.45 15.27
C ALA A 357 4.07 5.90 16.54
N SER A 358 3.32 6.75 17.27
CA SER A 358 2.53 6.35 18.45
C SER A 358 1.41 5.36 18.15
N GLU A 359 1.04 5.15 16.89
CA GLU A 359 0.12 4.06 16.53
C GLU A 359 0.72 2.69 16.85
N MET A 360 2.05 2.57 16.77
CA MET A 360 2.72 1.30 17.04
C MET A 360 2.72 0.91 18.52
N ASP A 361 2.57 1.85 19.43
CA ASP A 361 2.41 1.55 20.86
C ASP A 361 1.18 0.66 21.10
N PHE A 362 0.07 0.91 20.38
CA PHE A 362 -1.15 0.09 20.47
C PHE A 362 -0.98 -1.28 19.84
N VAL A 363 -0.21 -1.40 18.76
CA VAL A 363 0.13 -2.71 18.16
C VAL A 363 0.98 -3.53 19.13
N ILE A 364 2.01 -2.91 19.74
CA ILE A 364 2.90 -3.55 20.72
C ILE A 364 2.12 -4.00 21.94
N GLU A 365 1.24 -3.15 22.48
CA GLU A 365 0.41 -3.49 23.65
C GLU A 365 -0.55 -4.63 23.33
N ALA A 366 -1.25 -4.55 22.19
CA ALA A 366 -2.21 -5.57 21.77
C ALA A 366 -1.57 -6.95 21.45
N ALA A 367 -0.30 -6.93 21.06
CA ALA A 367 0.48 -8.13 20.72
C ALA A 367 1.43 -8.60 21.85
N ALA A 368 1.35 -8.02 23.06
CA ALA A 368 2.37 -8.22 24.10
C ALA A 368 2.67 -9.70 24.43
N ASP A 369 1.65 -10.55 24.37
CA ASP A 369 1.75 -11.99 24.66
C ASP A 369 1.77 -12.85 23.38
N ASN A 370 1.81 -12.23 22.19
CA ASN A 370 1.79 -12.97 20.92
C ASN A 370 3.19 -13.06 20.28
N PRO A 371 3.84 -14.25 20.32
CA PRO A 371 5.19 -14.43 19.79
C PRO A 371 5.27 -14.31 18.25
N ASN A 372 4.14 -14.32 17.55
CA ASN A 372 4.10 -14.21 16.09
C ASN A 372 4.18 -12.76 15.61
N VAL A 373 3.90 -11.77 16.46
CA VAL A 373 3.83 -10.36 16.08
C VAL A 373 5.04 -9.58 16.60
N HIS A 374 5.79 -9.00 15.70
CA HIS A 374 6.92 -8.14 16.07
C HIS A 374 6.86 -6.79 15.37
N VAL A 375 7.13 -5.72 16.13
CA VAL A 375 7.25 -4.36 15.61
C VAL A 375 8.72 -3.95 15.53
N MET A 376 9.14 -3.50 14.37
CA MET A 376 10.47 -2.95 14.12
C MET A 376 10.37 -1.46 13.81
N MET A 377 10.66 -0.62 14.83
CA MET A 377 10.72 0.83 14.68
C MET A 377 12.04 1.25 14.06
N MET A 378 11.97 2.11 13.06
CA MET A 378 13.13 2.63 12.34
C MET A 378 13.24 4.15 12.52
N PRO A 379 14.45 4.69 12.73
CA PRO A 379 14.63 6.12 13.00
C PRO A 379 14.28 7.03 11.82
N ALA A 380 14.20 6.46 10.62
CA ALA A 380 13.79 7.14 9.41
C ALA A 380 13.13 6.15 8.46
N GLY A 381 12.28 6.63 7.60
CA GLY A 381 11.52 5.80 6.65
C GLY A 381 10.46 6.63 5.98
N ASN A 382 10.12 7.76 6.61
CA ASN A 382 9.02 8.59 6.19
C ASN A 382 7.74 7.72 5.99
N HIS A 383 6.78 8.12 5.19
CA HIS A 383 5.64 7.25 4.87
C HIS A 383 5.97 6.33 3.70
N CYS A 384 6.28 5.06 3.99
CA CYS A 384 6.59 4.01 3.00
C CYS A 384 7.77 4.31 2.06
N MET A 385 8.76 5.10 2.52
CA MET A 385 9.89 5.49 1.67
C MET A 385 11.18 4.71 1.94
N PHE A 386 11.15 3.65 2.73
CA PHE A 386 12.33 2.84 3.08
C PHE A 386 13.16 2.44 1.87
N ARG A 387 12.51 1.95 0.81
CA ARG A 387 13.17 1.54 -0.42
C ARG A 387 13.93 2.68 -1.13
N TYR A 388 13.41 3.92 -1.03
CA TYR A 388 14.07 5.10 -1.60
C TYR A 388 15.22 5.60 -0.74
N LEU A 389 15.09 5.45 0.57
CA LEU A 389 16.12 5.89 1.52
C LEU A 389 17.28 4.90 1.60
N ASP A 390 16.98 3.60 1.59
CA ASP A 390 17.98 2.53 1.60
C ASP A 390 17.43 1.26 0.95
N LYS A 391 17.58 1.17 -0.40
CA LYS A 391 17.13 0.00 -1.16
C LYS A 391 17.77 -1.29 -0.66
N GLY A 392 19.06 -1.26 -0.32
CA GLY A 392 19.79 -2.45 0.12
C GLY A 392 19.25 -3.02 1.43
N TRP A 393 18.97 -2.16 2.40
CA TRP A 393 18.34 -2.55 3.65
C TRP A 393 16.91 -3.09 3.42
N TYR A 394 16.10 -2.36 2.68
CA TYR A 394 14.71 -2.75 2.38
C TYR A 394 14.64 -4.12 1.69
N ASP A 395 15.43 -4.31 0.64
CA ASP A 395 15.47 -5.57 -0.11
C ASP A 395 15.98 -6.73 0.77
N THR A 396 16.94 -6.47 1.67
CA THR A 396 17.44 -7.49 2.60
C THR A 396 16.38 -7.90 3.61
N VAL A 397 15.69 -6.93 4.24
CA VAL A 397 14.61 -7.22 5.21
C VAL A 397 13.50 -8.04 4.56
N MET A 398 13.03 -7.61 3.39
CA MET A 398 11.98 -8.30 2.65
C MET A 398 12.40 -9.72 2.26
N ARG A 399 13.54 -9.84 1.58
CA ARG A 399 14.04 -11.12 1.10
C ARG A 399 14.27 -12.09 2.25
N ASP A 400 14.99 -11.66 3.29
CA ASP A 400 15.40 -12.55 4.38
C ASP A 400 14.21 -12.99 5.22
N PHE A 401 13.21 -12.12 5.44
CA PHE A 401 11.97 -12.49 6.11
C PHE A 401 11.20 -13.54 5.31
N PHE A 402 10.89 -13.28 4.03
CA PHE A 402 10.10 -14.22 3.24
C PHE A 402 10.86 -15.50 2.91
N THR A 403 12.17 -15.44 2.69
CA THR A 403 12.99 -16.65 2.51
C THR A 403 12.99 -17.53 3.76
N TYR A 404 13.02 -16.91 4.94
CA TYR A 404 13.03 -17.64 6.22
C TYR A 404 11.72 -18.40 6.47
N TRP A 405 10.58 -17.80 6.13
CA TRP A 405 9.26 -18.40 6.36
C TRP A 405 8.73 -19.22 5.18
N ALA A 406 9.28 -19.04 4.01
CA ALA A 406 8.85 -19.75 2.81
C ALA A 406 9.16 -21.27 2.89
N THR A 407 8.36 -22.06 2.19
CA THR A 407 8.71 -23.43 1.80
C THR A 407 9.25 -23.37 0.37
N TRP A 408 10.49 -23.84 0.19
CA TRP A 408 11.19 -23.81 -1.10
C TRP A 408 11.22 -25.18 -1.76
#